data_d4f6f33cdf68cdb10a82c87fc513547e
#
_entry.id   d4f6f33cdf68cdb10a82c87fc513547e
#
_cell.length_a   1.000
_cell.length_b   1.000
_cell.length_c   1.000
_cell.angle_alpha   90.00
_cell.angle_beta   90.00
_cell.angle_gamma   90.00
#
_symmetry.space_group_name_H-M   'P 1'
#
loop_
_entity.id
_entity.type
_entity.pdbx_description
1 polymer ?
#
loop_
_entity_poly.entity_id
_entity_poly.type
_entity_poly.pdbx_seq_one_letter_code
_entity_poly.pdbx_strand_id
1 'polypeptide(L)'
;MTLTSPCTLQQTSPRFRTSDPEQISRYMSSAFRPNRSTLTGGGQPADFCHRSLVLGDTSIHQVRYGRAATVDAPPVDHVFLAMFTLAGHALIDQGGGSFEAAAGSLCILNPARHLRIRLSGD
;
A
#
# COMPACT_ATOMS: atom_id res chain seq x y z
N MET A 1 3.52 13.82 -15.10
CA MET A 1 2.97 12.53 -15.54
C MET A 1 1.58 12.36 -14.97
N THR A 2 0.64 11.99 -15.79
CA THR A 2 -0.74 11.82 -15.36
C THR A 2 -1.03 10.33 -15.18
N LEU A 3 -1.48 9.96 -13.99
CA LEU A 3 -1.89 8.60 -13.69
C LEU A 3 -3.41 8.53 -13.84
N THR A 4 -3.86 8.14 -15.03
CA THR A 4 -5.28 8.13 -15.35
C THR A 4 -5.95 6.78 -15.13
N SER A 5 -5.16 5.74 -14.88
CA SER A 5 -5.65 4.38 -14.69
C SER A 5 -5.03 3.78 -13.44
N PRO A 6 -5.77 2.96 -12.66
CA PRO A 6 -5.19 2.28 -11.52
C PRO A 6 -4.10 1.28 -11.89
N CYS A 7 -3.83 1.06 -13.18
CA CYS A 7 -2.80 0.14 -13.64
C CYS A 7 -1.87 0.78 -14.63
N THR A 8 -1.39 1.98 -14.35
CA THR A 8 -0.51 2.71 -15.27
C THR A 8 0.88 2.10 -15.43
N LEU A 9 1.31 1.24 -14.50
CA LEU A 9 2.60 0.56 -14.57
C LEU A 9 2.53 -0.77 -15.34
N GLN A 10 1.50 -0.97 -16.12
CA GLN A 10 1.12 -2.31 -16.56
C GLN A 10 2.03 -2.94 -17.61
N GLN A 11 2.75 -2.17 -18.42
CA GLN A 11 3.44 -2.73 -19.57
C GLN A 11 4.82 -3.26 -19.27
N THR A 12 5.51 -2.70 -18.30
CA THR A 12 6.90 -3.01 -18.02
C THR A 12 7.15 -3.59 -16.64
N SER A 13 6.16 -3.52 -15.74
CA SER A 13 6.33 -3.96 -14.36
C SER A 13 5.72 -5.34 -14.15
N PRO A 14 6.37 -6.20 -13.34
CA PRO A 14 5.75 -7.46 -12.92
C PRO A 14 4.48 -7.17 -12.15
N ARG A 15 3.57 -8.12 -12.23
CA ARG A 15 2.29 -8.03 -11.53
C ARG A 15 2.07 -9.29 -10.72
N PHE A 16 1.71 -9.11 -9.45
CA PHE A 16 1.23 -10.17 -8.60
C PHE A 16 -0.23 -9.93 -8.26
N ARG A 17 -1.04 -10.97 -8.34
CA ARG A 17 -2.46 -10.88 -8.07
C ARG A 17 -2.94 -12.14 -7.36
N THR A 18 -3.72 -11.97 -6.31
CA THR A 18 -4.28 -13.10 -5.56
C THR A 18 -5.52 -12.65 -4.80
N SER A 19 -6.37 -13.63 -4.46
CA SER A 19 -7.51 -13.43 -3.56
C SER A 19 -7.31 -14.10 -2.20
N ASP A 20 -6.19 -14.79 -1.99
CA ASP A 20 -5.93 -15.56 -0.79
C ASP A 20 -5.27 -14.67 0.28
N PRO A 21 -5.91 -14.46 1.45
CA PRO A 21 -5.35 -13.61 2.51
C PRO A 21 -3.96 -14.02 2.98
N GLU A 22 -3.68 -15.32 3.05
CA GLU A 22 -2.36 -15.78 3.46
C GLU A 22 -1.28 -15.43 2.43
N GLN A 23 -1.60 -15.55 1.16
CA GLN A 23 -0.68 -15.18 0.09
C GLN A 23 -0.43 -13.67 0.09
N ILE A 24 -1.45 -12.88 0.36
CA ILE A 24 -1.29 -11.42 0.46
C ILE A 24 -0.30 -11.09 1.57
N SER A 25 -0.49 -11.64 2.75
CA SER A 25 0.36 -11.35 3.91
C SER A 25 1.80 -11.76 3.66
N ARG A 26 2.02 -12.94 3.13
CA ARG A 26 3.36 -13.43 2.81
C ARG A 26 4.04 -12.58 1.74
N TYR A 27 3.29 -12.26 0.70
CA TYR A 27 3.83 -11.46 -0.40
C TYR A 27 4.22 -10.07 0.06
N MET A 28 3.36 -9.40 0.82
CA MET A 28 3.65 -8.06 1.31
C MET A 28 4.88 -8.03 2.21
N SER A 29 5.09 -9.05 3.03
CA SER A 29 6.28 -9.12 3.88
C SER A 29 7.56 -9.35 3.10
N SER A 30 7.48 -9.97 1.92
CA SER A 30 8.67 -10.20 1.09
C SER A 30 8.92 -9.09 0.09
N ALA A 31 7.85 -8.48 -0.45
CA ALA A 31 7.97 -7.43 -1.46
C ALA A 31 8.37 -6.09 -0.86
N PHE A 32 7.97 -5.85 0.36
CA PHE A 32 8.29 -4.65 1.11
C PHE A 32 9.11 -5.05 2.34
N ARG A 33 9.41 -4.10 3.18
CA ARG A 33 10.02 -4.40 4.46
C ARG A 33 9.02 -5.17 5.34
N PRO A 34 9.49 -5.85 6.39
CA PRO A 34 8.58 -6.62 7.24
C PRO A 34 7.38 -5.79 7.64
N ASN A 35 6.20 -6.35 7.40
CA ASN A 35 4.95 -5.70 7.74
C ASN A 35 3.90 -6.77 7.96
N ARG A 36 2.79 -6.38 8.58
CA ARG A 36 1.65 -7.24 8.75
C ARG A 36 0.46 -6.64 8.02
N SER A 37 -0.08 -7.38 7.08
CA SER A 37 -1.30 -7.00 6.36
C SER A 37 -2.44 -7.85 6.86
N THR A 38 -3.53 -7.21 7.27
CA THR A 38 -4.73 -7.89 7.77
C THR A 38 -5.93 -7.37 7.02
N LEU A 39 -6.71 -8.28 6.45
CA LEU A 39 -7.98 -7.90 5.85
C LEU A 39 -8.98 -7.62 6.97
N THR A 40 -9.71 -6.52 6.84
CA THR A 40 -10.69 -6.09 7.83
C THR A 40 -12.07 -5.99 7.18
N GLY A 41 -13.10 -5.89 8.00
CA GLY A 41 -14.46 -5.91 7.51
C GLY A 41 -14.85 -7.30 7.02
N GLY A 42 -16.04 -7.43 6.54
CA GLY A 42 -16.58 -8.71 6.09
C GLY A 42 -17.06 -8.68 4.66
N GLY A 43 -17.43 -9.82 4.15
CA GLY A 43 -18.34 -9.96 3.03
C GLY A 43 -17.72 -10.15 1.67
N GLN A 44 -16.71 -9.43 1.27
CA GLN A 44 -16.17 -9.55 -0.08
C GLN A 44 -14.83 -10.24 -0.11
N PRO A 45 -14.57 -11.09 -1.12
CA PRO A 45 -13.23 -11.64 -1.31
C PRO A 45 -12.24 -10.53 -1.65
N ALA A 46 -10.99 -10.74 -1.28
CA ALA A 46 -9.93 -9.83 -1.66
C ALA A 46 -9.65 -9.92 -3.16
N ASP A 47 -9.18 -8.81 -3.71
CA ASP A 47 -8.65 -8.77 -5.08
C ASP A 47 -7.35 -7.96 -5.01
N PHE A 48 -6.34 -8.60 -4.47
CA PHE A 48 -5.04 -7.97 -4.26
C PHE A 48 -4.27 -7.91 -5.55
N CYS A 49 -3.70 -6.74 -5.82
CA CYS A 49 -2.83 -6.55 -6.98
C CYS A 49 -1.67 -5.65 -6.60
N HIS A 50 -0.47 -6.06 -6.95
CA HIS A 50 0.74 -5.29 -6.76
C HIS A 50 1.52 -5.20 -8.07
N ARG A 51 1.95 -4.00 -8.38
CA ARG A 51 2.87 -3.74 -9.49
C ARG A 51 4.01 -2.88 -8.97
N SER A 52 5.18 -3.04 -9.55
CA SER A 52 6.33 -2.23 -9.15
C SER A 52 7.22 -1.90 -10.34
N LEU A 53 7.93 -0.80 -10.20
CA LEU A 53 8.91 -0.34 -11.15
C LEU A 53 10.11 0.18 -10.38
N VAL A 54 11.29 -0.30 -10.71
CA VAL A 54 12.52 0.13 -10.06
C VAL A 54 13.26 1.09 -10.99
N LEU A 55 13.59 2.26 -10.48
CA LEU A 55 14.29 3.32 -11.20
C LEU A 55 15.50 3.75 -10.37
N GLY A 56 16.64 3.06 -10.55
CA GLY A 56 17.82 3.32 -9.74
C GLY A 56 17.56 3.06 -8.26
N ASP A 57 17.73 4.06 -7.43
CA ASP A 57 17.51 3.96 -5.99
C ASP A 57 16.05 4.18 -5.58
N THR A 58 15.18 4.44 -6.54
CA THR A 58 13.77 4.69 -6.30
C THR A 58 12.94 3.54 -6.83
N SER A 59 11.94 3.12 -6.09
CA SER A 59 10.96 2.18 -6.57
C SER A 59 9.56 2.78 -6.44
N ILE A 60 8.72 2.47 -7.41
CA ILE A 60 7.33 2.89 -7.44
C ILE A 60 6.48 1.63 -7.31
N HIS A 61 5.56 1.66 -6.36
CA HIS A 61 4.69 0.52 -6.09
C HIS A 61 3.24 0.96 -6.21
N GLN A 62 2.44 0.14 -6.86
CA GLN A 62 1.00 0.30 -6.89
C GLN A 62 0.38 -0.92 -6.22
N VAL A 63 -0.41 -0.66 -5.18
CA VAL A 63 -1.00 -1.72 -4.35
C VAL A 63 -2.50 -1.51 -4.26
N ARG A 64 -3.25 -2.57 -4.45
CA ARG A 64 -4.69 -2.58 -4.26
C ARG A 64 -5.10 -3.87 -3.56
N TYR A 65 -5.91 -3.76 -2.52
CA TYR A 65 -6.38 -4.94 -1.78
C TYR A 65 -7.75 -5.43 -2.25
N GLY A 66 -8.56 -4.55 -2.83
CA GLY A 66 -9.91 -4.90 -3.26
C GLY A 66 -10.91 -5.05 -2.13
N ARG A 67 -10.49 -4.82 -0.89
CA ARG A 67 -11.34 -4.77 0.29
C ARG A 67 -10.59 -4.04 1.41
N ALA A 68 -11.31 -3.73 2.49
CA ALA A 68 -10.70 -3.03 3.61
C ALA A 68 -9.55 -3.85 4.20
N ALA A 69 -8.45 -3.18 4.51
CA ALA A 69 -7.25 -3.82 5.02
C ALA A 69 -6.50 -2.88 5.95
N THR A 70 -5.73 -3.46 6.86
CA THR A 70 -4.83 -2.72 7.74
C THR A 70 -3.42 -3.20 7.50
N VAL A 71 -2.50 -2.27 7.34
CA VAL A 71 -1.08 -2.56 7.19
C VAL A 71 -0.34 -1.98 8.37
N ASP A 72 0.36 -2.83 9.11
CA ASP A 72 1.24 -2.43 10.20
C ASP A 72 2.68 -2.64 9.78
N ALA A 73 3.49 -1.60 9.87
CA ALA A 73 4.90 -1.66 9.50
C ALA A 73 5.77 -1.07 10.60
N PRO A 74 6.84 -1.79 11.00
CA PRO A 74 7.79 -1.25 11.96
C PRO A 74 8.59 -0.11 11.36
N PRO A 75 9.29 0.68 12.18
CA PRO A 75 10.20 1.71 11.68
C PRO A 75 11.22 1.13 10.72
N VAL A 76 11.57 1.89 9.70
CA VAL A 76 12.61 1.53 8.73
C VAL A 76 13.59 2.70 8.62
N ASP A 77 14.87 2.36 8.51
CA ASP A 77 15.92 3.36 8.34
C ASP A 77 16.25 3.54 6.86
N HIS A 78 16.66 4.74 6.51
CA HIS A 78 17.22 5.06 5.19
C HIS A 78 16.25 4.95 4.01
N VAL A 79 14.94 4.95 4.28
CA VAL A 79 13.94 4.90 3.23
C VAL A 79 12.98 6.06 3.42
N PHE A 80 12.78 6.84 2.36
CA PHE A 80 11.71 7.83 2.32
C PHE A 80 10.50 7.20 1.64
N LEU A 81 9.34 7.42 2.22
CA LEU A 81 8.11 6.87 1.70
C LEU A 81 7.12 8.00 1.40
N ALA A 82 6.72 8.07 0.15
CA ALA A 82 5.63 8.94 -0.27
C ALA A 82 4.46 8.07 -0.72
N MET A 83 3.26 8.39 -0.27
CA MET A 83 2.07 7.63 -0.61
C MET A 83 1.07 8.53 -1.32
N PHE A 84 0.64 8.10 -2.49
CA PHE A 84 -0.39 8.75 -3.27
C PHE A 84 -1.63 7.85 -3.30
N THR A 85 -2.76 8.36 -2.84
CA THR A 85 -4.02 7.60 -2.81
C THR A 85 -4.73 7.79 -4.13
N LEU A 86 -4.88 6.70 -4.89
CA LEU A 86 -5.50 6.73 -6.21
C LEU A 86 -7.02 6.63 -6.13
N ALA A 87 -7.53 5.80 -5.22
CA ALA A 87 -8.97 5.58 -5.07
C ALA A 87 -9.28 5.34 -3.60
N GLY A 88 -10.50 5.62 -3.18
CA GLY A 88 -10.92 5.46 -1.81
C GLY A 88 -10.20 6.40 -0.87
N HIS A 89 -9.93 5.94 0.33
CA HIS A 89 -9.19 6.72 1.30
C HIS A 89 -8.42 5.81 2.25
N ALA A 90 -7.44 6.39 2.92
CA ALA A 90 -6.61 5.71 3.90
C ALA A 90 -6.55 6.53 5.18
N LEU A 91 -6.59 5.87 6.32
CA LEU A 91 -6.33 6.49 7.61
C LEU A 91 -4.92 6.10 8.03
N ILE A 92 -4.07 7.08 8.23
CA ILE A 92 -2.65 6.88 8.51
C ILE A 92 -2.35 7.29 9.94
N ASP A 93 -1.71 6.41 10.68
CA ASP A 93 -1.32 6.61 12.07
C ASP A 93 0.16 6.33 12.24
N GLN A 94 0.89 7.29 12.79
CA GLN A 94 2.32 7.16 13.08
C GLN A 94 2.65 7.48 14.53
N GLY A 95 1.70 7.21 15.45
CA GLY A 95 1.95 7.31 16.87
C GLY A 95 1.74 8.69 17.51
N GLY A 96 1.79 9.75 16.74
CA GLY A 96 1.56 11.11 17.24
C GLY A 96 0.21 11.67 16.87
N GLY A 97 -0.60 10.90 16.20
CA GLY A 97 -1.90 11.29 15.69
C GLY A 97 -2.19 10.57 14.40
N SER A 98 -3.40 10.72 13.91
CA SER A 98 -3.81 10.11 12.67
C SER A 98 -4.37 11.18 11.72
N PHE A 99 -4.25 10.91 10.43
CA PHE A 99 -4.83 11.78 9.41
C PHE A 99 -5.38 10.93 8.27
N GLU A 100 -6.35 11.49 7.58
CA GLU A 100 -7.01 10.82 6.47
C GLU A 100 -6.40 11.26 5.15
N ALA A 101 -6.06 10.30 4.30
CA ALA A 101 -5.55 10.54 2.96
C ALA A 101 -6.64 10.16 1.96
N ALA A 102 -7.27 11.16 1.38
CA ALA A 102 -8.32 10.95 0.38
C ALA A 102 -7.72 10.71 -1.00
N ALA A 103 -8.53 10.19 -1.91
CA ALA A 103 -8.12 10.01 -3.30
C ALA A 103 -7.62 11.34 -3.89
N GLY A 104 -6.51 11.29 -4.58
CA GLY A 104 -5.86 12.46 -5.15
C GLY A 104 -4.87 13.15 -4.24
N SER A 105 -4.72 12.69 -3.00
CA SER A 105 -3.78 13.31 -2.06
C SER A 105 -2.45 12.57 -2.05
N LEU A 106 -1.39 13.33 -1.76
CA LEU A 106 -0.03 12.84 -1.59
C LEU A 106 0.42 13.14 -0.17
N CYS A 107 0.98 12.17 0.51
CA CYS A 107 1.56 12.40 1.82
C CYS A 107 2.96 11.81 1.89
N ILE A 108 3.80 12.45 2.71
CA ILE A 108 5.14 11.97 3.00
C ILE A 108 5.11 11.37 4.39
N LEU A 109 5.55 10.13 4.50
CA LEU A 109 5.50 9.39 5.76
C LEU A 109 6.89 9.36 6.39
N ASN A 110 6.92 9.43 7.71
CA ASN A 110 8.16 9.37 8.45
C ASN A 110 8.61 7.91 8.60
N PRO A 111 9.69 7.49 7.93
CA PRO A 111 10.11 6.09 7.97
C PRO A 111 10.66 5.66 9.34
N ALA A 112 11.08 6.61 10.18
CA ALA A 112 11.64 6.31 11.50
C ALA A 112 10.57 5.99 12.55
N ARG A 113 9.29 6.04 12.20
CA ARG A 113 8.19 5.76 13.11
C ARG A 113 7.41 4.55 12.66
N HIS A 114 6.79 3.88 13.62
CA HIS A 114 5.82 2.83 13.33
C HIS A 114 4.69 3.40 12.49
N LEU A 115 4.25 2.63 11.51
CA LEU A 115 3.23 3.06 10.56
C LEU A 115 2.07 2.10 10.58
N ARG A 116 0.86 2.63 10.72
CA ARG A 116 -0.37 1.87 10.52
C ARG A 116 -1.21 2.56 9.46
N ILE A 117 -1.60 1.83 8.45
CA ILE A 117 -2.45 2.33 7.38
C ILE A 117 -3.73 1.50 7.36
N ARG A 118 -4.87 2.16 7.45
CA ARG A 118 -6.18 1.52 7.29
C ARG A 118 -6.75 1.94 5.96
N LEU A 119 -6.97 0.96 5.10
CA LEU A 119 -7.45 1.19 3.74
C LEU A 119 -8.94 0.91 3.67
N SER A 120 -9.66 1.74 2.92
CA SER A 120 -11.12 1.66 2.83
C SER A 120 -11.64 0.50 2.02
N GLY A 121 -10.86 -0.05 1.12
CA GLY A 121 -11.28 -1.16 0.28
C GLY A 121 -11.90 -0.77 -1.05
N ASP A 122 -11.91 0.48 -1.37
CA ASP A 122 -12.45 0.98 -2.65
C ASP A 122 -11.45 0.85 -3.79
#